data_d40e7028146598061237a733165cd029
#
_entry.id   d40e7028146598061237a733165cd029
#
_cell.length_a   1.000
_cell.length_b   1.000
_cell.length_c   1.000
_cell.angle_alpha   90.00
_cell.angle_beta   90.00
_cell.angle_gamma   90.00
#
_symmetry.space_group_name_H-M   'P 1'
#
loop_
_entity.id
_entity.type
_entity.pdbx_description
1 polymer ?
#
loop_
_entity_poly.entity_id
_entity_poly.type
_entity_poly.pdbx_seq_one_letter_code
_entity_poly.pdbx_strand_id
1 'polypeptide(L)'
;MSTSARFRHGVPFCILSFVVTLSAQPSAPPRPAAAVEASTGILDALRSHQLVALGDAHGNEQVHTVRLALIRDPRFAAVVNDIVVEFGSARYQERIDRFMRGDNVPDDQLREVWQNTTAWDIGWDRPIYEEFFRAVRAANASLPVDHKLRVLLGDPAIDWDAVHSRDDLMKWLDMRDRHAAEVIQREVLAKGRRALIIYGSGHLLRIDPSTFVGLLEHNTTTRVFTIWTNTDTDVKQFQASVATWPAPSLSVIAGTTLGATPDMRMRRMSMFPGPPGAPSPIEQLKRYCAAQTSK
;
A
#
# COMPACT_ATOMS: atom_id res chain seq x y z
N MET A 1 -1.98 90.48 8.29
CA MET A 1 -2.55 89.18 7.84
C MET A 1 -1.41 88.23 7.62
N SER A 2 -1.19 87.35 8.63
CA SER A 2 -0.05 86.44 8.68
C SER A 2 -0.52 85.05 8.34
N THR A 3 -0.01 84.41 7.30
CA THR A 3 -0.28 83.03 6.91
C THR A 3 0.87 82.17 7.34
N SER A 4 0.59 81.32 8.31
CA SER A 4 1.49 80.37 8.93
C SER A 4 1.56 79.07 8.08
N ALA A 5 2.71 78.74 7.51
CA ALA A 5 2.97 77.49 6.83
C ALA A 5 3.41 76.39 7.81
N ARG A 6 2.66 75.31 7.90
CA ARG A 6 3.03 74.11 8.69
C ARG A 6 3.87 73.19 7.84
N PHE A 7 5.10 72.97 8.22
CA PHE A 7 5.99 71.91 7.74
C PHE A 7 5.56 70.56 8.31
N ARG A 8 5.19 69.60 7.46
CA ARG A 8 5.00 68.19 7.86
C ARG A 8 6.33 67.46 7.65
N HIS A 9 6.87 67.02 8.76
CA HIS A 9 8.04 66.13 8.75
C HIS A 9 7.56 64.70 8.44
N GLY A 10 7.86 64.15 7.27
CA GLY A 10 7.67 62.75 6.96
C GLY A 10 8.85 61.97 7.52
N VAL A 11 8.52 60.99 8.40
CA VAL A 11 9.48 60.02 8.90
C VAL A 11 9.69 58.94 7.82
N PRO A 12 10.91 58.65 7.39
CA PRO A 12 11.15 57.58 6.45
C PRO A 12 10.98 56.22 7.19
N PHE A 13 10.04 55.43 6.71
CA PHE A 13 9.84 54.06 7.17
C PHE A 13 10.87 53.16 6.49
N CYS A 14 11.90 52.75 7.23
CA CYS A 14 12.90 51.80 6.76
C CYS A 14 12.33 50.39 6.88
N ILE A 15 11.90 49.77 5.77
CA ILE A 15 11.52 48.34 5.74
C ILE A 15 12.81 47.54 5.73
N LEU A 16 13.18 46.96 6.86
CA LEU A 16 14.24 45.97 6.97
C LEU A 16 13.69 44.61 6.48
N SER A 17 14.01 44.26 5.21
CA SER A 17 13.70 42.92 4.68
C SER A 17 14.68 41.90 5.24
N PHE A 18 14.25 41.12 6.21
CA PHE A 18 15.00 39.95 6.67
C PHE A 18 14.92 38.85 5.60
N VAL A 19 15.97 38.64 4.85
CA VAL A 19 16.14 37.46 4.01
C VAL A 19 16.56 36.32 4.91
N VAL A 20 15.59 35.48 5.33
CA VAL A 20 15.89 34.21 6.03
C VAL A 20 16.41 33.23 4.95
N THR A 21 17.70 33.13 4.81
CA THR A 21 18.31 32.02 4.08
C THR A 21 18.07 30.75 4.87
N LEU A 22 17.07 29.97 4.47
CA LEU A 22 16.92 28.58 4.95
C LEU A 22 18.14 27.79 4.44
N SER A 23 19.19 27.74 5.23
CA SER A 23 20.28 26.79 4.98
C SER A 23 19.71 25.40 5.14
N ALA A 24 19.62 24.62 4.06
CA ALA A 24 19.32 23.22 4.13
C ALA A 24 20.35 22.56 5.04
N GLN A 25 19.95 22.15 6.23
CA GLN A 25 20.85 21.40 7.10
C GLN A 25 21.28 20.12 6.36
N PRO A 26 22.57 19.79 6.38
CA PRO A 26 23.04 18.55 5.80
C PRO A 26 22.27 17.40 6.49
N SER A 27 21.58 16.58 5.68
CA SER A 27 20.87 15.41 6.19
C SER A 27 21.87 14.52 6.93
N ALA A 28 21.52 14.07 8.12
CA ALA A 28 22.34 13.12 8.88
C ALA A 28 22.74 11.94 7.99
N PRO A 29 23.94 11.39 8.14
CA PRO A 29 24.38 10.24 7.35
C PRO A 29 23.41 9.07 7.55
N PRO A 30 23.14 8.27 6.52
CA PRO A 30 22.22 7.16 6.64
C PRO A 30 22.71 6.15 7.66
N ARG A 31 21.84 5.75 8.59
CA ARG A 31 22.11 4.71 9.59
C ARG A 31 22.11 3.32 8.97
N PRO A 32 22.78 2.31 9.55
CA PRO A 32 22.63 0.94 9.13
C PRO A 32 21.15 0.51 9.16
N ALA A 33 20.73 -0.24 8.15
CA ALA A 33 19.41 -0.87 8.15
C ALA A 33 19.39 -1.99 9.20
N ALA A 34 18.31 -2.09 9.97
CA ALA A 34 18.08 -3.15 10.94
C ALA A 34 16.86 -3.97 10.53
N ALA A 35 16.97 -5.28 10.64
CA ALA A 35 15.89 -6.21 10.36
C ALA A 35 15.14 -6.59 11.62
N VAL A 36 13.82 -6.80 11.47
CA VAL A 36 12.97 -7.47 12.42
C VAL A 36 12.33 -8.68 11.73
N GLU A 37 11.95 -9.70 12.49
CA GLU A 37 11.18 -10.82 11.93
C GLU A 37 9.88 -10.28 11.32
N ALA A 38 9.54 -10.75 10.11
CA ALA A 38 8.50 -10.13 9.28
C ALA A 38 7.12 -10.10 9.95
N SER A 39 6.66 -11.23 10.52
CA SER A 39 5.35 -11.28 11.15
C SER A 39 5.25 -10.34 12.35
N THR A 40 6.30 -10.28 13.15
CA THR A 40 6.39 -9.37 14.30
C THR A 40 6.33 -7.90 13.85
N GLY A 41 7.10 -7.54 12.82
CA GLY A 41 7.10 -6.18 12.29
C GLY A 41 5.75 -5.78 11.67
N ILE A 42 5.06 -6.70 10.99
CA ILE A 42 3.73 -6.46 10.44
C ILE A 42 2.69 -6.30 11.56
N LEU A 43 2.75 -7.14 12.60
CA LEU A 43 1.86 -7.04 13.76
C LEU A 43 2.05 -5.71 14.51
N ASP A 44 3.28 -5.25 14.66
CA ASP A 44 3.57 -3.95 15.29
C ASP A 44 3.05 -2.78 14.44
N ALA A 45 3.18 -2.88 13.12
CA ALA A 45 2.55 -1.92 12.20
C ALA A 45 1.02 -1.90 12.35
N LEU A 46 0.37 -3.07 12.42
CA LEU A 46 -1.07 -3.19 12.61
C LEU A 46 -1.57 -2.65 13.96
N ARG A 47 -0.74 -2.70 15.01
CA ARG A 47 -1.07 -2.07 16.31
C ARG A 47 -1.05 -0.55 16.21
N SER A 48 -0.14 0.00 15.43
CA SER A 48 0.15 1.43 15.34
C SER A 48 -0.64 2.15 14.25
N HIS A 49 -1.09 1.44 13.22
CA HIS A 49 -1.76 2.01 12.06
C HIS A 49 -3.12 1.33 11.82
N GLN A 50 -4.09 2.10 11.40
CA GLN A 50 -5.42 1.59 11.06
C GLN A 50 -5.41 0.78 9.77
N LEU A 51 -4.61 1.20 8.79
CA LEU A 51 -4.43 0.53 7.51
C LEU A 51 -2.96 0.15 7.29
N VAL A 52 -2.70 -1.12 7.06
CA VAL A 52 -1.39 -1.65 6.67
C VAL A 52 -1.55 -2.34 5.33
N ALA A 53 -0.86 -1.85 4.30
CA ALA A 53 -0.85 -2.43 2.96
C ALA A 53 0.43 -3.23 2.74
N LEU A 54 0.26 -4.50 2.44
CA LEU A 54 1.32 -5.45 2.09
C LEU A 54 1.32 -5.64 0.57
N GLY A 55 2.42 -5.25 -0.07
CA GLY A 55 2.63 -5.45 -1.50
C GLY A 55 2.62 -6.92 -1.87
N ASP A 56 1.82 -7.28 -2.87
CA ASP A 56 1.78 -8.63 -3.40
C ASP A 56 2.70 -8.77 -4.62
N ALA A 57 3.61 -9.73 -4.57
CA ALA A 57 4.30 -10.25 -5.73
C ALA A 57 3.47 -11.43 -6.25
N HIS A 58 2.58 -11.15 -7.20
CA HIS A 58 1.56 -12.10 -7.67
C HIS A 58 2.10 -13.49 -7.93
N GLY A 59 1.46 -14.49 -7.34
CA GLY A 59 1.84 -15.89 -7.50
C GLY A 59 3.17 -16.30 -6.83
N ASN A 60 3.77 -15.46 -6.00
CA ASN A 60 5.01 -15.77 -5.31
C ASN A 60 4.74 -16.57 -4.02
N GLU A 61 5.26 -17.78 -3.95
CA GLU A 61 5.04 -18.70 -2.82
C GLU A 61 5.73 -18.25 -1.52
N GLN A 62 6.88 -17.56 -1.61
CA GLN A 62 7.57 -17.05 -0.43
C GLN A 62 6.74 -15.97 0.27
N VAL A 63 6.18 -15.04 -0.50
CA VAL A 63 5.26 -14.00 0.00
C VAL A 63 4.00 -14.64 0.57
N HIS A 64 3.47 -15.67 -0.10
CA HIS A 64 2.31 -16.41 0.38
C HIS A 64 2.60 -17.11 1.72
N THR A 65 3.77 -17.73 1.87
CA THR A 65 4.18 -18.35 3.15
C THR A 65 4.18 -17.35 4.30
N VAL A 66 4.65 -16.13 4.08
CA VAL A 66 4.60 -15.04 5.08
C VAL A 66 3.15 -14.67 5.42
N ARG A 67 2.28 -14.56 4.41
CA ARG A 67 0.84 -14.29 4.62
C ARG A 67 0.18 -15.38 5.47
N LEU A 68 0.44 -16.64 5.16
CA LEU A 68 -0.11 -17.76 5.93
C LEU A 68 0.41 -17.79 7.37
N ALA A 69 1.71 -17.55 7.57
CA ALA A 69 2.30 -17.47 8.90
C ALA A 69 1.64 -16.37 9.73
N LEU A 70 1.40 -15.20 9.12
CA LEU A 70 0.74 -14.07 9.76
C LEU A 70 -0.71 -14.39 10.14
N ILE A 71 -1.50 -14.98 9.22
CA ILE A 71 -2.91 -15.35 9.48
C ILE A 71 -3.03 -16.41 10.58
N ARG A 72 -2.08 -17.35 10.62
CA ARG A 72 -2.05 -18.42 11.62
C ARG A 72 -1.51 -17.96 12.99
N ASP A 73 -0.92 -16.79 13.06
CA ASP A 73 -0.47 -16.20 14.33
C ASP A 73 -1.67 -15.77 15.18
N PRO A 74 -1.84 -16.29 16.39
CA PRO A 74 -3.00 -15.97 17.25
C PRO A 74 -3.08 -14.48 17.60
N ARG A 75 -1.95 -13.74 17.51
CA ARG A 75 -1.91 -12.29 17.75
C ARG A 75 -2.56 -11.49 16.63
N PHE A 76 -2.70 -12.08 15.42
CA PHE A 76 -3.18 -11.37 14.25
C PHE A 76 -4.63 -10.91 14.41
N ALA A 77 -5.54 -11.82 14.75
CA ALA A 77 -6.95 -11.49 14.96
C ALA A 77 -7.22 -10.55 16.14
N ALA A 78 -6.24 -10.37 17.05
CA ALA A 78 -6.34 -9.41 18.14
C ALA A 78 -6.04 -7.97 17.69
N VAL A 79 -5.40 -7.76 16.53
CA VAL A 79 -4.94 -6.44 16.07
C VAL A 79 -5.53 -6.02 14.72
N VAL A 80 -6.23 -6.91 14.02
CA VAL A 80 -6.87 -6.64 12.74
C VAL A 80 -8.30 -7.19 12.73
N ASN A 81 -9.17 -6.53 11.98
CA ASN A 81 -10.57 -6.96 11.83
C ASN A 81 -10.85 -7.46 10.42
N ASP A 82 -10.23 -6.84 9.43
CA ASP A 82 -10.53 -7.05 8.02
C ASP A 82 -9.26 -7.30 7.22
N ILE A 83 -9.36 -8.15 6.20
CA ILE A 83 -8.31 -8.37 5.22
C ILE A 83 -8.90 -7.99 3.87
N VAL A 84 -8.37 -6.95 3.24
CA VAL A 84 -8.79 -6.50 1.91
C VAL A 84 -7.87 -7.12 0.87
N VAL A 85 -8.42 -7.78 -0.14
CA VAL A 85 -7.62 -8.49 -1.14
C VAL A 85 -7.92 -8.03 -2.56
N GLU A 86 -6.89 -7.98 -3.40
CA GLU A 86 -7.00 -7.71 -4.83
C GLU A 86 -7.55 -8.91 -5.59
N PHE A 87 -7.16 -10.12 -5.17
CA PHE A 87 -7.52 -11.39 -5.81
C PHE A 87 -8.91 -11.87 -5.38
N GLY A 88 -9.91 -11.00 -5.51
CA GLY A 88 -11.30 -11.37 -5.23
C GLY A 88 -12.29 -10.35 -5.76
N SER A 89 -13.21 -10.81 -6.61
CA SER A 89 -14.25 -9.96 -7.20
C SER A 89 -15.37 -9.68 -6.19
N ALA A 90 -15.68 -8.40 -6.00
CA ALA A 90 -16.75 -7.93 -5.10
C ALA A 90 -18.13 -8.50 -5.46
N ARG A 91 -18.31 -9.01 -6.67
CA ARG A 91 -19.52 -9.74 -7.08
C ARG A 91 -19.85 -10.91 -6.14
N TYR A 92 -18.83 -11.49 -5.53
CA TYR A 92 -18.96 -12.68 -4.68
C TYR A 92 -18.76 -12.38 -3.19
N GLN A 93 -18.91 -11.13 -2.74
CA GLN A 93 -18.69 -10.77 -1.33
C GLN A 93 -19.57 -11.58 -0.38
N GLU A 94 -20.86 -11.72 -0.67
CA GLU A 94 -21.76 -12.53 0.17
C GLU A 94 -21.34 -14.01 0.26
N ARG A 95 -20.83 -14.57 -0.84
CA ARG A 95 -20.35 -15.95 -0.89
C ARG A 95 -19.14 -16.15 0.01
N ILE A 96 -18.16 -15.24 -0.05
CA ILE A 96 -16.99 -15.32 0.80
C ILE A 96 -17.34 -15.07 2.27
N ASP A 97 -18.29 -14.19 2.56
CA ASP A 97 -18.78 -13.95 3.92
C ASP A 97 -19.39 -15.20 4.52
N ARG A 98 -20.20 -15.93 3.76
CA ARG A 98 -20.76 -17.23 4.18
C ARG A 98 -19.64 -18.24 4.45
N PHE A 99 -18.68 -18.36 3.53
CA PHE A 99 -17.55 -19.25 3.70
C PHE A 99 -16.74 -18.93 4.96
N MET A 100 -16.49 -17.65 5.23
CA MET A 100 -15.75 -17.21 6.42
C MET A 100 -16.50 -17.45 7.73
N ARG A 101 -17.84 -17.47 7.71
CA ARG A 101 -18.66 -17.84 8.87
C ARG A 101 -18.67 -19.35 9.18
N GLY A 102 -18.26 -20.17 8.21
CA GLY A 102 -18.21 -21.63 8.37
C GLY A 102 -19.25 -22.37 7.52
N ASP A 103 -20.06 -21.67 6.71
CA ASP A 103 -21.06 -22.31 5.84
C ASP A 103 -20.36 -23.22 4.81
N ASN A 104 -21.08 -24.24 4.37
CA ASN A 104 -20.64 -25.08 3.27
C ASN A 104 -20.87 -24.33 1.95
N VAL A 105 -19.79 -23.91 1.31
CA VAL A 105 -19.78 -23.34 -0.03
C VAL A 105 -19.09 -24.35 -0.95
N PRO A 106 -19.72 -24.81 -2.03
CA PRO A 106 -19.09 -25.72 -3.00
C PRO A 106 -17.79 -25.16 -3.56
N ASP A 107 -16.79 -26.02 -3.77
CA ASP A 107 -15.44 -25.60 -4.17
C ASP A 107 -15.42 -24.90 -5.54
N ASP A 108 -16.25 -25.33 -6.48
CA ASP A 108 -16.42 -24.68 -7.79
C ASP A 108 -16.96 -23.26 -7.64
N GLN A 109 -17.97 -23.06 -6.79
CA GLN A 109 -18.50 -21.73 -6.50
C GLN A 109 -17.50 -20.85 -5.71
N LEU A 110 -16.75 -21.45 -4.79
CA LEU A 110 -15.73 -20.73 -4.05
C LEU A 110 -14.62 -20.22 -5.00
N ARG A 111 -14.23 -21.03 -5.97
CA ARG A 111 -13.19 -20.71 -6.95
C ARG A 111 -13.53 -19.50 -7.82
N GLU A 112 -14.82 -19.28 -8.12
CA GLU A 112 -15.25 -18.09 -8.87
C GLU A 112 -14.86 -16.78 -8.18
N VAL A 113 -14.68 -16.77 -6.87
CA VAL A 113 -14.30 -15.57 -6.09
C VAL A 113 -13.01 -14.96 -6.65
N TRP A 114 -12.01 -15.78 -6.96
CA TRP A 114 -10.69 -15.31 -7.44
C TRP A 114 -10.46 -15.52 -8.92
N GLN A 115 -11.23 -16.38 -9.58
CA GLN A 115 -11.11 -16.55 -11.03
C GLN A 115 -11.82 -15.45 -11.81
N ASN A 116 -12.98 -14.99 -11.34
CA ASN A 116 -13.82 -14.01 -12.06
C ASN A 116 -13.52 -12.56 -11.62
N THR A 117 -12.24 -12.21 -11.55
CA THR A 117 -11.78 -10.83 -11.30
C THR A 117 -11.57 -10.08 -12.60
N THR A 118 -11.33 -8.76 -12.52
CA THR A 118 -10.94 -7.95 -13.68
C THR A 118 -9.57 -8.32 -14.24
N ALA A 119 -8.74 -9.00 -13.48
CA ALA A 119 -7.37 -9.38 -13.81
C ALA A 119 -7.23 -10.90 -14.01
N TRP A 120 -8.12 -11.47 -14.80
CA TRP A 120 -8.21 -12.91 -15.10
C TRP A 120 -6.92 -13.51 -15.68
N ASP A 121 -6.08 -12.72 -16.35
CA ASP A 121 -4.83 -13.13 -17.00
C ASP A 121 -3.62 -13.12 -16.05
N ILE A 122 -3.73 -12.54 -14.86
CA ILE A 122 -2.62 -12.51 -13.89
C ILE A 122 -2.38 -13.87 -13.21
N GLY A 123 -3.32 -14.82 -13.36
CA GLY A 123 -3.15 -16.18 -12.84
C GLY A 123 -3.51 -16.33 -11.37
N TRP A 124 -4.64 -15.73 -10.97
CA TRP A 124 -5.21 -15.96 -9.64
C TRP A 124 -5.66 -17.41 -9.41
N ASP A 125 -5.70 -18.24 -10.45
CA ASP A 125 -6.04 -19.67 -10.35
C ASP A 125 -4.88 -20.55 -9.84
N ARG A 126 -3.99 -20.01 -9.03
CA ARG A 126 -2.95 -20.77 -8.35
C ARG A 126 -3.44 -21.25 -6.99
N PRO A 127 -3.02 -22.45 -6.54
CA PRO A 127 -3.44 -23.02 -5.25
C PRO A 127 -3.25 -22.09 -4.04
N ILE A 128 -2.27 -21.21 -4.10
CA ILE A 128 -1.96 -20.26 -3.01
C ILE A 128 -3.11 -19.31 -2.66
N TYR A 129 -3.98 -18.98 -3.63
CA TYR A 129 -5.12 -18.09 -3.37
C TYR A 129 -6.26 -18.84 -2.68
N GLU A 130 -6.53 -20.06 -3.09
CA GLU A 130 -7.46 -20.93 -2.38
C GLU A 130 -6.98 -21.20 -0.95
N GLU A 131 -5.69 -21.53 -0.78
CA GLU A 131 -5.09 -21.79 0.53
C GLU A 131 -5.22 -20.58 1.46
N PHE A 132 -5.08 -19.38 0.95
CA PHE A 132 -5.29 -18.14 1.71
C PHE A 132 -6.70 -18.08 2.29
N PHE A 133 -7.75 -18.25 1.49
CA PHE A 133 -9.13 -18.19 1.96
C PHE A 133 -9.42 -19.30 2.98
N ARG A 134 -8.91 -20.50 2.74
CA ARG A 134 -9.05 -21.63 3.67
C ARG A 134 -8.30 -21.39 4.98
N ALA A 135 -7.13 -20.74 4.96
CA ALA A 135 -6.37 -20.39 6.16
C ALA A 135 -7.13 -19.36 7.02
N VAL A 136 -7.72 -18.34 6.42
CA VAL A 136 -8.56 -17.36 7.16
C VAL A 136 -9.78 -18.04 7.77
N ARG A 137 -10.46 -18.91 7.03
CA ARG A 137 -11.59 -19.69 7.55
C ARG A 137 -11.17 -20.56 8.74
N ALA A 138 -10.03 -21.24 8.64
CA ALA A 138 -9.49 -22.08 9.71
C ALA A 138 -9.16 -21.24 10.97
N ALA A 139 -8.54 -20.08 10.81
CA ALA A 139 -8.33 -19.15 11.92
C ALA A 139 -9.63 -18.72 12.57
N ASN A 140 -10.67 -18.41 11.77
CA ASN A 140 -11.99 -18.02 12.25
C ASN A 140 -12.71 -19.13 13.03
N ALA A 141 -12.38 -20.39 12.81
CA ALA A 141 -13.05 -21.51 13.52
C ALA A 141 -12.82 -21.46 15.04
N SER A 142 -11.71 -20.92 15.49
CA SER A 142 -11.34 -20.78 16.90
C SER A 142 -11.70 -19.43 17.52
N LEU A 143 -12.19 -18.46 16.71
CA LEU A 143 -12.48 -17.10 17.17
C LEU A 143 -13.95 -16.93 17.55
N PRO A 144 -14.26 -16.13 18.59
CA PRO A 144 -15.61 -15.67 18.88
C PRO A 144 -16.23 -14.97 17.66
N VAL A 145 -17.55 -15.00 17.55
CA VAL A 145 -18.29 -14.50 16.38
C VAL A 145 -17.98 -13.01 16.07
N ASP A 146 -17.88 -12.21 17.11
CA ASP A 146 -17.58 -10.77 17.05
C ASP A 146 -16.11 -10.45 16.76
N HIS A 147 -15.22 -11.43 16.87
CA HIS A 147 -13.79 -11.32 16.60
C HIS A 147 -13.35 -12.01 15.31
N LYS A 148 -14.27 -12.57 14.53
CA LYS A 148 -13.92 -13.20 13.26
C LYS A 148 -13.35 -12.20 12.27
N LEU A 149 -12.29 -12.62 11.60
CA LEU A 149 -11.70 -11.90 10.47
C LEU A 149 -12.68 -11.88 9.31
N ARG A 150 -12.89 -10.72 8.70
CA ARG A 150 -13.61 -10.60 7.43
C ARG A 150 -12.61 -10.52 6.29
N VAL A 151 -12.94 -11.11 5.15
CA VAL A 151 -12.23 -10.88 3.90
C VAL A 151 -13.09 -9.98 3.03
N LEU A 152 -12.57 -8.82 2.66
CA LEU A 152 -13.22 -7.85 1.79
C LEU A 152 -12.60 -7.96 0.39
N LEU A 153 -13.46 -8.21 -0.59
CA LEU A 153 -13.05 -8.38 -1.98
C LEU A 153 -12.91 -7.00 -2.64
N GLY A 154 -11.69 -6.65 -2.97
CA GLY A 154 -11.36 -5.30 -3.44
C GLY A 154 -11.41 -5.12 -4.95
N ASP A 155 -11.43 -6.20 -5.72
CA ASP A 155 -11.60 -6.11 -7.17
C ASP A 155 -13.08 -5.80 -7.52
N PRO A 156 -13.36 -4.96 -8.55
CA PRO A 156 -14.73 -4.61 -8.93
C PRO A 156 -15.62 -5.82 -9.23
N ALA A 157 -16.94 -5.62 -9.06
CA ALA A 157 -17.96 -6.65 -9.33
C ALA A 157 -18.18 -6.83 -10.85
N ILE A 158 -17.15 -7.17 -11.59
CA ILE A 158 -17.22 -7.34 -13.06
C ILE A 158 -18.31 -8.33 -13.45
N ASP A 159 -19.05 -7.96 -14.49
CA ASP A 159 -19.96 -8.86 -15.19
C ASP A 159 -19.35 -9.24 -16.54
N TRP A 160 -18.76 -10.42 -16.61
CA TRP A 160 -18.12 -10.89 -17.83
C TRP A 160 -19.08 -11.09 -18.97
N ASP A 161 -20.37 -11.37 -18.69
CA ASP A 161 -21.39 -11.47 -19.72
C ASP A 161 -21.70 -10.12 -20.40
N ALA A 162 -21.35 -9.02 -19.75
CA ALA A 162 -21.48 -7.66 -20.29
C ALA A 162 -20.19 -7.12 -20.93
N VAL A 163 -19.10 -7.90 -20.94
CA VAL A 163 -17.82 -7.51 -21.57
C VAL A 163 -17.77 -8.04 -22.99
N HIS A 164 -18.03 -7.18 -23.97
CA HIS A 164 -18.05 -7.54 -25.39
C HIS A 164 -16.88 -6.94 -26.19
N SER A 165 -16.11 -6.05 -25.58
CA SER A 165 -15.00 -5.36 -26.23
C SER A 165 -13.87 -5.07 -25.24
N ARG A 166 -12.70 -4.72 -25.82
CA ARG A 166 -11.57 -4.21 -25.00
C ARG A 166 -11.96 -2.96 -24.22
N ASP A 167 -12.73 -2.08 -24.82
CA ASP A 167 -13.15 -0.82 -24.16
C ASP A 167 -14.07 -1.08 -22.97
N ASP A 168 -14.90 -2.12 -23.01
CA ASP A 168 -15.71 -2.54 -21.88
C ASP A 168 -14.82 -3.07 -20.74
N LEU A 169 -13.82 -3.88 -21.07
CA LEU A 169 -12.86 -4.36 -20.09
C LEU A 169 -12.06 -3.21 -19.47
N MET A 170 -11.60 -2.24 -20.28
CA MET A 170 -10.84 -1.10 -19.77
C MET A 170 -11.61 -0.29 -18.75
N LYS A 171 -12.92 -0.12 -18.87
CA LYS A 171 -13.77 0.55 -17.88
C LYS A 171 -13.68 -0.13 -16.49
N TRP A 172 -13.64 -1.45 -16.46
CA TRP A 172 -13.50 -2.21 -15.22
C TRP A 172 -12.09 -2.10 -14.64
N LEU A 173 -11.06 -2.15 -15.50
CA LEU A 173 -9.66 -1.99 -15.07
C LEU A 173 -9.41 -0.60 -14.46
N ASP A 174 -9.95 0.43 -15.06
CA ASP A 174 -9.83 1.83 -14.58
C ASP A 174 -10.54 2.05 -13.23
N MET A 175 -11.48 1.19 -12.87
CA MET A 175 -12.19 1.29 -11.59
C MET A 175 -11.49 0.59 -10.43
N ARG A 176 -10.49 -0.25 -10.64
CA ARG A 176 -9.91 -1.15 -9.64
C ARG A 176 -9.47 -0.42 -8.37
N ASP A 177 -8.61 0.56 -8.51
CA ASP A 177 -8.09 1.32 -7.37
C ASP A 177 -9.17 2.13 -6.66
N ARG A 178 -10.07 2.75 -7.43
CA ARG A 178 -11.20 3.49 -6.88
C ARG A 178 -12.12 2.59 -6.08
N HIS A 179 -12.49 1.44 -6.64
CA HIS A 179 -13.33 0.46 -5.95
C HIS A 179 -12.70 -0.02 -4.65
N ALA A 180 -11.40 -0.35 -4.68
CA ALA A 180 -10.65 -0.73 -3.48
C ALA A 180 -10.69 0.38 -2.41
N ALA A 181 -10.44 1.64 -2.80
CA ALA A 181 -10.50 2.78 -1.89
C ALA A 181 -11.91 2.96 -1.29
N GLU A 182 -12.97 2.83 -2.09
CA GLU A 182 -14.37 2.92 -1.64
C GLU A 182 -14.73 1.80 -0.66
N VAL A 183 -14.32 0.56 -0.94
CA VAL A 183 -14.50 -0.59 -0.02
C VAL A 183 -13.81 -0.32 1.30
N ILE A 184 -12.55 0.09 1.28
CA ILE A 184 -11.78 0.39 2.50
C ILE A 184 -12.43 1.54 3.27
N GLN A 185 -12.84 2.60 2.61
CA GLN A 185 -13.48 3.75 3.26
C GLN A 185 -14.80 3.35 3.92
N ARG A 186 -15.67 2.63 3.22
CA ARG A 186 -17.01 2.24 3.68
C ARG A 186 -16.95 1.15 4.74
N GLU A 187 -16.14 0.11 4.52
CA GLU A 187 -16.17 -1.11 5.32
C GLU A 187 -15.18 -1.11 6.48
N VAL A 188 -14.10 -0.35 6.36
CA VAL A 188 -13.04 -0.30 7.37
C VAL A 188 -13.03 1.04 8.10
N LEU A 189 -12.74 2.13 7.39
CA LEU A 189 -12.53 3.44 8.02
C LEU A 189 -13.79 3.99 8.67
N ALA A 190 -14.93 3.98 7.95
CA ALA A 190 -16.22 4.49 8.47
C ALA A 190 -16.73 3.70 9.69
N LYS A 191 -16.25 2.46 9.86
CA LYS A 191 -16.61 1.59 10.99
C LYS A 191 -15.54 1.56 12.11
N GLY A 192 -14.51 2.40 12.01
CA GLY A 192 -13.40 2.45 12.98
C GLY A 192 -12.59 1.15 13.07
N ARG A 193 -12.61 0.32 12.03
CA ARG A 193 -11.97 -1.00 11.99
C ARG A 193 -10.53 -0.88 11.50
N ARG A 194 -9.73 -1.94 11.68
CA ARG A 194 -8.35 -2.05 11.21
C ARG A 194 -8.26 -3.10 10.11
N ALA A 195 -7.45 -2.83 9.08
CA ALA A 195 -7.28 -3.77 7.98
C ALA A 195 -5.82 -4.01 7.60
N LEU A 196 -5.55 -5.28 7.26
CA LEU A 196 -4.45 -5.66 6.37
C LEU A 196 -4.96 -5.61 4.93
N ILE A 197 -4.24 -4.94 4.05
CA ILE A 197 -4.59 -4.80 2.64
C ILE A 197 -3.52 -5.52 1.82
N ILE A 198 -3.91 -6.48 0.98
CA ILE A 198 -3.01 -7.29 0.16
C ILE A 198 -3.28 -6.97 -1.31
N TYR A 199 -2.39 -6.19 -1.89
CA TYR A 199 -2.51 -5.66 -3.26
C TYR A 199 -1.17 -5.67 -3.96
N GLY A 200 -1.17 -5.80 -5.28
CA GLY A 200 0.02 -5.64 -6.10
C GLY A 200 0.76 -4.34 -5.77
N SER A 201 2.09 -4.42 -5.71
CA SER A 201 2.92 -3.30 -5.24
C SER A 201 2.72 -2.01 -6.03
N GLY A 202 2.28 -2.08 -7.30
CA GLY A 202 1.94 -0.92 -8.12
C GLY A 202 0.84 -0.04 -7.52
N HIS A 203 -0.15 -0.66 -6.88
CA HIS A 203 -1.28 0.02 -6.25
C HIS A 203 -0.92 0.73 -4.94
N LEU A 204 0.31 0.51 -4.41
CA LEU A 204 0.83 1.13 -3.20
C LEU A 204 1.61 2.42 -3.48
N LEU A 205 1.71 2.85 -4.74
CA LEU A 205 2.50 4.01 -5.17
C LEU A 205 1.77 5.32 -4.85
N ARG A 206 2.28 6.08 -3.87
CA ARG A 206 1.72 7.41 -3.50
C ARG A 206 1.93 8.50 -4.53
N ILE A 207 2.88 8.30 -5.45
CA ILE A 207 3.17 9.26 -6.51
C ILE A 207 2.07 9.33 -7.57
N ASP A 208 1.30 8.26 -7.67
CA ASP A 208 0.15 8.19 -8.55
C ASP A 208 -1.11 8.42 -7.70
N PRO A 209 -1.79 9.57 -7.85
CA PRO A 209 -2.97 9.88 -7.09
C PRO A 209 -4.17 8.98 -7.45
N SER A 210 -4.08 8.21 -8.53
CA SER A 210 -5.14 7.29 -8.96
C SER A 210 -5.06 5.92 -8.28
N THR A 211 -3.93 5.56 -7.64
CA THR A 211 -3.82 4.34 -6.84
C THR A 211 -4.74 4.39 -5.62
N PHE A 212 -5.15 3.25 -5.09
CA PHE A 212 -6.01 3.23 -3.90
C PHE A 212 -5.35 3.94 -2.70
N VAL A 213 -4.04 3.83 -2.55
CA VAL A 213 -3.30 4.55 -1.49
C VAL A 213 -3.36 6.06 -1.73
N GLY A 214 -3.11 6.52 -2.96
CA GLY A 214 -3.22 7.92 -3.32
C GLY A 214 -4.62 8.47 -3.08
N LEU A 215 -5.65 7.74 -3.50
CA LEU A 215 -7.07 8.10 -3.32
C LEU A 215 -7.47 8.19 -1.84
N LEU A 216 -7.07 7.20 -1.02
CA LEU A 216 -7.37 7.20 0.41
C LEU A 216 -6.69 8.37 1.15
N GLU A 217 -5.40 8.58 0.90
CA GLU A 217 -4.64 9.63 1.59
C GLU A 217 -5.02 11.05 1.14
N HIS A 218 -5.57 11.20 -0.08
CA HIS A 218 -6.11 12.48 -0.56
C HIS A 218 -7.49 12.77 0.03
N ASN A 219 -8.35 11.77 0.11
CA ASN A 219 -9.76 11.92 0.50
C ASN A 219 -10.01 11.78 2.01
N THR A 220 -9.01 11.36 2.78
CA THR A 220 -9.12 11.16 4.23
C THR A 220 -7.89 11.68 4.96
N THR A 221 -7.97 11.77 6.28
CA THR A 221 -6.80 12.08 7.15
C THR A 221 -5.97 10.85 7.49
N THR A 222 -6.43 9.65 7.08
CA THR A 222 -5.77 8.38 7.37
C THR A 222 -4.54 8.21 6.48
N ARG A 223 -3.45 7.72 7.08
CA ARG A 223 -2.24 7.31 6.35
C ARG A 223 -2.19 5.79 6.27
N VAL A 224 -1.84 5.29 5.08
CA VAL A 224 -1.64 3.86 4.87
C VAL A 224 -0.18 3.52 5.17
N PHE A 225 0.06 2.61 6.09
CA PHE A 225 1.40 2.08 6.29
C PHE A 225 1.68 1.05 5.19
N THR A 226 2.63 1.34 4.30
CA THR A 226 2.93 0.49 3.15
C THR A 226 4.17 -0.35 3.39
N ILE A 227 4.05 -1.65 3.12
CA ILE A 227 5.13 -2.64 3.17
C ILE A 227 5.39 -3.09 1.73
N TRP A 228 6.57 -2.75 1.23
CA TRP A 228 6.98 -3.19 -0.10
C TRP A 228 7.61 -4.56 -0.02
N THR A 229 7.06 -5.52 -0.74
CA THR A 229 7.59 -6.87 -0.81
C THR A 229 8.74 -6.95 -1.82
N ASN A 230 9.82 -7.59 -1.41
CA ASN A 230 10.94 -7.94 -2.27
C ASN A 230 11.14 -9.45 -2.24
N THR A 231 11.34 -10.04 -3.41
CA THR A 231 11.67 -11.44 -3.57
C THR A 231 13.20 -11.64 -3.56
N ASP A 232 13.65 -12.89 -3.53
CA ASP A 232 15.09 -13.21 -3.61
C ASP A 232 15.77 -12.60 -4.84
N THR A 233 15.04 -12.53 -5.97
CA THR A 233 15.54 -11.90 -7.19
C THR A 233 15.77 -10.39 -7.00
N ASP A 234 14.82 -9.73 -6.33
CA ASP A 234 14.90 -8.29 -6.06
C ASP A 234 16.03 -7.92 -5.11
N VAL A 235 16.32 -8.77 -4.13
CA VAL A 235 17.34 -8.49 -3.10
C VAL A 235 18.73 -8.98 -3.47
N LYS A 236 18.90 -9.69 -4.58
CA LYS A 236 20.18 -10.26 -5.01
C LYS A 236 21.34 -9.25 -4.96
N GLN A 237 21.10 -8.03 -5.39
CA GLN A 237 22.09 -6.94 -5.35
C GLN A 237 22.40 -6.42 -3.95
N PHE A 238 21.52 -6.68 -2.96
CA PHE A 238 21.70 -6.31 -1.56
C PHE A 238 22.13 -7.49 -0.69
N GLN A 239 22.36 -8.65 -1.29
CA GLN A 239 22.58 -9.91 -0.59
C GLN A 239 23.62 -9.79 0.52
N ALA A 240 24.75 -9.12 0.26
CA ALA A 240 25.78 -8.90 1.27
C ALA A 240 25.27 -8.08 2.47
N SER A 241 24.38 -7.11 2.25
CA SER A 241 23.82 -6.25 3.31
C SER A 241 22.76 -6.94 4.15
N VAL A 242 22.13 -7.98 3.62
CA VAL A 242 21.00 -8.68 4.28
C VAL A 242 21.33 -10.12 4.67
N ALA A 243 22.54 -10.60 4.37
CA ALA A 243 22.94 -12.01 4.56
C ALA A 243 22.81 -12.53 6.00
N THR A 244 22.91 -11.63 6.98
CA THR A 244 22.77 -11.97 8.41
C THR A 244 21.37 -11.75 8.97
N TRP A 245 20.44 -11.31 8.14
CA TRP A 245 19.09 -11.05 8.60
C TRP A 245 18.28 -12.34 8.74
N PRO A 246 17.34 -12.40 9.71
CA PRO A 246 16.40 -13.51 9.74
C PRO A 246 15.56 -13.51 8.46
N ALA A 247 15.18 -14.69 8.00
CA ALA A 247 14.29 -14.83 6.83
C ALA A 247 12.96 -15.47 7.27
N PRO A 248 11.83 -14.84 6.97
CA PRO A 248 11.61 -13.53 6.33
C PRO A 248 11.85 -12.34 7.27
N SER A 249 12.27 -11.21 6.72
CA SER A 249 12.54 -9.97 7.48
C SER A 249 11.79 -8.77 6.97
N LEU A 250 11.52 -7.83 7.88
CA LEU A 250 11.03 -6.49 7.61
C LEU A 250 12.06 -5.46 8.07
N SER A 251 12.29 -4.42 7.27
CA SER A 251 13.19 -3.33 7.65
C SER A 251 12.65 -1.97 7.18
N VAL A 252 12.88 -0.96 8.02
CA VAL A 252 12.67 0.43 7.60
C VAL A 252 13.78 0.81 6.62
N ILE A 253 13.41 1.25 5.41
CA ILE A 253 14.38 1.68 4.39
C ILE A 253 14.69 3.18 4.48
N ALA A 254 13.75 4.01 4.92
CA ALA A 254 13.93 5.46 4.99
C ALA A 254 15.05 5.85 5.97
N GLY A 255 16.01 6.67 5.51
CA GLY A 255 17.14 7.13 6.33
C GLY A 255 18.16 6.05 6.68
N THR A 256 18.15 4.91 5.97
CA THR A 256 19.13 3.82 6.16
C THR A 256 20.07 3.69 4.97
N THR A 257 21.19 2.99 5.17
CA THR A 257 22.15 2.67 4.11
C THR A 257 21.51 1.86 2.98
N LEU A 258 20.60 0.94 3.33
CA LEU A 258 19.83 0.17 2.33
C LEU A 258 18.93 1.07 1.49
N GLY A 259 18.19 2.00 2.11
CA GLY A 259 17.35 2.96 1.40
C GLY A 259 18.13 4.01 0.61
N ALA A 260 19.43 4.16 0.85
CA ALA A 260 20.32 5.03 0.11
C ALA A 260 20.89 4.37 -1.17
N THR A 261 20.73 3.06 -1.35
CA THR A 261 21.18 2.37 -2.57
C THR A 261 20.39 2.85 -3.79
N PRO A 262 21.00 2.85 -5.01
CA PRO A 262 20.35 3.37 -6.21
C PRO A 262 18.95 2.83 -6.46
N ASP A 263 18.77 1.52 -6.36
CA ASP A 263 17.49 0.88 -6.66
C ASP A 263 16.44 1.14 -5.59
N MET A 264 16.82 1.15 -4.31
CA MET A 264 15.91 1.53 -3.24
C MET A 264 15.57 3.03 -3.27
N ARG A 265 16.51 3.88 -3.71
CA ARG A 265 16.22 5.31 -3.98
C ARG A 265 15.17 5.44 -5.07
N MET A 266 15.30 4.70 -6.17
CA MET A 266 14.34 4.69 -7.26
C MET A 266 12.96 4.23 -6.78
N ARG A 267 12.86 3.11 -6.05
CA ARG A 267 11.61 2.63 -5.44
C ARG A 267 11.03 3.67 -4.47
N ARG A 268 11.85 4.27 -3.62
CA ARG A 268 11.42 5.33 -2.71
C ARG A 268 10.88 6.55 -3.45
N MET A 269 11.54 6.99 -4.52
CA MET A 269 11.07 8.10 -5.37
C MET A 269 9.73 7.78 -6.01
N SER A 270 9.50 6.53 -6.39
CA SER A 270 8.21 6.07 -6.91
C SER A 270 7.13 5.92 -5.83
N MET A 271 7.48 5.83 -4.54
CA MET A 271 6.54 5.67 -3.42
C MET A 271 6.17 6.99 -2.72
N PHE A 272 7.03 8.02 -2.81
CA PHE A 272 6.84 9.28 -2.09
C PHE A 272 6.98 10.47 -3.04
N PRO A 273 5.97 11.36 -3.11
CA PRO A 273 6.09 12.58 -3.87
C PRO A 273 7.26 13.42 -3.34
N GLY A 274 7.98 14.05 -4.24
CA GLY A 274 9.01 15.03 -3.90
C GLY A 274 8.42 16.30 -3.26
N PRO A 275 9.25 17.22 -2.76
CA PRO A 275 8.78 18.49 -2.23
C PRO A 275 8.04 19.29 -3.33
N PRO A 276 7.14 20.22 -2.96
CA PRO A 276 6.43 21.06 -3.92
C PRO A 276 7.40 21.75 -4.88
N GLY A 277 7.12 21.64 -6.19
CA GLY A 277 7.98 22.20 -7.26
C GLY A 277 9.10 21.28 -7.73
N ALA A 278 9.31 20.12 -7.11
CA ALA A 278 10.20 19.10 -7.68
C ALA A 278 9.59 18.53 -8.97
N PRO A 279 10.42 18.09 -9.94
CA PRO A 279 9.93 17.33 -11.08
C PRO A 279 9.11 16.13 -10.60
N SER A 280 8.03 15.81 -11.31
CA SER A 280 7.21 14.67 -10.93
C SER A 280 8.07 13.40 -10.83
N PRO A 281 7.75 12.45 -9.94
CA PRO A 281 8.51 11.20 -9.84
C PRO A 281 8.62 10.45 -11.17
N ILE A 282 7.60 10.56 -12.02
CA ILE A 282 7.64 10.00 -13.38
C ILE A 282 8.69 10.70 -14.25
N GLU A 283 8.81 12.02 -14.15
CA GLU A 283 9.86 12.77 -14.87
C GLU A 283 11.25 12.47 -14.31
N GLN A 284 11.39 12.32 -13.01
CA GLN A 284 12.64 11.90 -12.37
C GLN A 284 13.03 10.49 -12.79
N LEU A 285 12.08 9.56 -12.85
CA LEU A 285 12.27 8.20 -13.33
C LEU A 285 12.69 8.17 -14.80
N LYS A 286 12.02 8.95 -15.67
CA LYS A 286 12.38 9.08 -17.08
C LYS A 286 13.80 9.61 -17.25
N ARG A 287 14.21 10.63 -16.49
CA ARG A 287 15.57 11.17 -16.50
C ARG A 287 16.61 10.15 -16.03
N TYR A 288 16.27 9.38 -14.98
CA TYR A 288 17.15 8.31 -14.49
C TYR A 288 17.33 7.20 -15.53
N CYS A 289 16.25 6.71 -16.15
CA CYS A 289 16.32 5.70 -17.21
C CYS A 289 17.09 6.20 -18.43
N ALA A 290 16.90 7.46 -18.85
CA ALA A 290 17.65 8.06 -19.94
C ALA A 290 19.16 8.16 -19.66
N ALA A 291 19.54 8.44 -18.41
CA ALA A 291 20.95 8.49 -17.99
C ALA A 291 21.63 7.11 -17.93
N GLN A 292 20.86 6.02 -17.80
CA GLN A 292 21.40 4.65 -17.83
C GLN A 292 21.60 4.10 -19.25
N THR A 293 20.77 4.56 -20.21
CA THR A 293 20.88 4.15 -21.63
C THR A 293 21.96 4.90 -22.41
N SER A 294 22.54 5.93 -21.83
CA SER A 294 23.64 6.73 -22.45
C SER A 294 25.05 6.34 -21.96
N LYS A 295 25.17 5.25 -21.22
CA LYS A 295 26.42 4.58 -20.84
C LYS A 295 26.56 3.23 -21.54
#